data_1d054baaccc45477fec9796bbc66645b
#
_entry.id   1d054baaccc45477fec9796bbc66645b
#
_cell.length_a   1.000
_cell.length_b   1.000
_cell.length_c   1.000
_cell.angle_alpha   90.00
_cell.angle_beta   90.00
_cell.angle_gamma   90.00
#
_symmetry.space_group_name_H-M   'P 1'
#
loop_
_entity.id
_entity.type
_entity.pdbx_description
1 polymer ?
#
loop_
_entity_poly.entity_id
_entity_poly.type
_entity_poly.pdbx_seq_one_letter_code
_entity_poly.pdbx_strand_id
1 'polypeptide(L)'
;MFHPRRTLSALLLPLAAGLALTTLPATSAHAASTLTNGGFETGGAGAATPSGWSEYGDTGASFTESGGHGGSQRLSHWASGAYKVETYQYLSGLTNGNYKLTAWVRSGGGQKSAYLALKNCGGAEQRTDLPVSASGWIRIVVPVNVTNNQCTISVNSDANAGNWINVDDLTFTSGTSGTSIKGADISSLAKSEARGGVYRNSSGTAGDALAVLKSNGMNYARLKVWVDPADGFNNKARVLATAKRVKAQGMKLLVDFHYSDFWADPGRQDKPAAWAGHSYSQLKTDVYHHTYDVLNALKAQGTTADMVQVGNEINGGMLWNEGSTSNWPQLAGLLNSGYDAVKAVNSSTTVALHLAEGGDLEGTRWWFDSARSNGVRFDAIGLSFYGYWHGTLADFQTTLDDAASRYGKPVFVAETAYPFRLDSEDAHENIIDTSAELVSGYPASVAGQTRWMNDMMSIVEAVPNGRGLGIFYWEATWTAVGGNGWDPTDAASGNGWENQALFGYDDRALSSMSWFRHR
;
A
#
# COMPACT_ATOMS: atom_id res chain seq x y z
N MET A 1 29.35 79.15 -16.07
CA MET A 1 28.81 80.44 -16.52
C MET A 1 27.35 80.28 -16.88
N PHE A 2 26.54 80.98 -16.12
CA PHE A 2 25.23 81.57 -16.44
C PHE A 2 24.19 80.87 -17.34
N HIS A 3 23.06 80.65 -16.70
CA HIS A 3 21.65 80.52 -17.14
C HIS A 3 21.24 81.49 -18.24
N PRO A 4 20.04 81.40 -18.95
CA PRO A 4 18.75 81.32 -18.24
C PRO A 4 17.62 80.44 -18.90
N ARG A 5 16.60 80.29 -18.06
CA ARG A 5 15.25 79.72 -18.29
C ARG A 5 14.47 80.46 -19.46
N ARG A 6 13.60 79.72 -20.13
CA ARG A 6 12.32 80.23 -20.65
C ARG A 6 11.19 79.21 -20.45
N THR A 7 10.18 79.62 -19.75
CA THR A 7 8.87 79.02 -19.53
C THR A 7 7.99 79.18 -20.79
N LEU A 8 7.26 78.15 -21.18
CA LEU A 8 6.08 78.26 -22.04
C LEU A 8 4.92 77.50 -21.38
N SER A 9 3.88 78.28 -21.07
CA SER A 9 2.58 77.78 -20.62
C SER A 9 1.81 77.22 -21.82
N ALA A 10 1.22 76.05 -21.71
CA ALA A 10 0.25 75.52 -22.66
C ALA A 10 -1.07 75.19 -21.93
N LEU A 11 -2.13 75.76 -22.50
CA LEU A 11 -3.53 75.59 -22.05
C LEU A 11 -3.99 74.16 -22.06
N LEU A 12 -4.64 73.79 -20.99
CA LEU A 12 -5.41 72.54 -20.88
C LEU A 12 -6.87 72.77 -21.27
N LEU A 13 -7.35 72.08 -22.31
CA LEU A 13 -8.78 71.83 -22.56
C LEU A 13 -9.16 70.50 -22.01
N PRO A 14 -10.28 70.31 -21.28
CA PRO A 14 -10.74 69.01 -20.82
C PRO A 14 -11.54 68.29 -21.92
N LEU A 15 -11.05 67.16 -22.39
CA LEU A 15 -11.81 66.22 -23.21
C LEU A 15 -12.56 65.24 -22.28
N ALA A 16 -13.88 65.41 -22.14
CA ALA A 16 -14.75 64.54 -21.45
C ALA A 16 -14.97 63.26 -22.30
N ALA A 17 -14.23 62.16 -22.02
CA ALA A 17 -14.51 60.86 -22.58
C ALA A 17 -15.51 60.14 -21.64
N GLY A 18 -16.74 60.02 -22.09
CA GLY A 18 -17.77 59.20 -21.41
C GLY A 18 -17.41 57.74 -21.46
N LEU A 19 -17.02 57.15 -20.33
CA LEU A 19 -16.88 55.72 -20.15
C LEU A 19 -18.30 55.10 -20.03
N ALA A 20 -18.79 54.47 -21.09
CA ALA A 20 -19.97 53.62 -21.01
C ALA A 20 -19.55 52.34 -20.26
N LEU A 21 -19.87 52.25 -18.97
CA LEU A 21 -19.81 50.99 -18.24
C LEU A 21 -20.88 50.05 -18.81
N THR A 22 -20.47 49.13 -19.69
CA THR A 22 -21.29 47.96 -19.99
C THR A 22 -21.22 47.03 -18.77
N THR A 23 -22.27 47.01 -17.95
CA THR A 23 -22.47 46.01 -16.91
C THR A 23 -22.69 44.68 -17.62
N LEU A 24 -21.63 43.84 -17.65
CA LEU A 24 -21.79 42.41 -17.94
C LEU A 24 -22.73 41.85 -16.87
N PRO A 25 -23.74 41.05 -17.25
CA PRO A 25 -24.56 40.36 -16.25
C PRO A 25 -23.62 39.51 -15.37
N ALA A 26 -23.62 39.76 -14.08
CA ALA A 26 -22.98 38.90 -13.13
C ALA A 26 -23.64 37.52 -13.28
N THR A 27 -22.92 36.55 -13.87
CA THR A 27 -23.28 35.15 -13.74
C THR A 27 -23.32 34.87 -12.25
N SER A 28 -24.51 34.63 -11.72
CA SER A 28 -24.67 34.17 -10.34
C SER A 28 -23.80 32.93 -10.18
N ALA A 29 -22.66 33.09 -9.48
CA ALA A 29 -21.89 31.95 -9.06
C ALA A 29 -22.81 31.11 -8.20
N HIS A 30 -23.27 29.98 -8.71
CA HIS A 30 -23.95 28.99 -7.90
C HIS A 30 -22.97 28.60 -6.80
N ALA A 31 -23.40 28.68 -5.54
CA ALA A 31 -22.61 28.16 -4.43
C ALA A 31 -22.29 26.67 -4.74
N ALA A 32 -21.04 26.27 -4.56
CA ALA A 32 -20.64 24.88 -4.76
C ALA A 32 -21.52 23.98 -3.88
N SER A 33 -22.15 22.98 -4.48
CA SER A 33 -22.90 21.99 -3.70
C SER A 33 -21.91 21.10 -2.95
N THR A 34 -22.21 20.83 -1.69
CA THR A 34 -21.44 19.90 -0.86
C THR A 34 -22.19 18.58 -0.72
N LEU A 35 -21.49 17.49 -0.49
CA LEU A 35 -22.12 16.22 -0.16
C LEU A 35 -23.00 16.39 1.09
N THR A 36 -24.25 16.00 0.99
CA THR A 36 -25.24 16.09 2.09
C THR A 36 -25.61 14.70 2.57
N ASN A 37 -25.92 14.59 3.87
CA ASN A 37 -26.35 13.34 4.50
C ASN A 37 -25.42 12.14 4.16
N GLY A 38 -24.10 12.35 4.23
CA GLY A 38 -23.13 11.29 3.98
C GLY A 38 -23.11 10.20 5.07
N GLY A 39 -23.60 10.51 6.28
CA GLY A 39 -23.80 9.56 7.38
C GLY A 39 -25.22 9.00 7.45
N PHE A 40 -26.10 9.29 6.47
CA PHE A 40 -27.48 8.76 6.35
C PHE A 40 -28.40 8.99 7.57
N GLU A 41 -28.07 9.91 8.47
CA GLU A 41 -28.79 10.19 9.70
C GLU A 41 -30.15 10.89 9.46
N THR A 42 -30.26 11.63 8.33
CA THR A 42 -31.50 12.35 7.99
C THR A 42 -32.50 11.44 7.32
N GLY A 43 -33.67 11.28 7.94
CA GLY A 43 -34.76 10.44 7.44
C GLY A 43 -35.03 9.21 8.32
N GLY A 44 -34.12 8.86 9.20
CA GLY A 44 -34.26 7.71 10.12
C GLY A 44 -34.12 6.35 9.45
N ALA A 45 -34.31 5.29 10.23
CA ALA A 45 -34.25 3.92 9.72
C ALA A 45 -35.45 3.56 8.85
N GLY A 46 -35.23 2.74 7.84
CA GLY A 46 -36.27 2.26 6.90
C GLY A 46 -36.67 3.26 5.83
N ALA A 47 -35.94 4.36 5.64
CA ALA A 47 -36.14 5.24 4.52
C ALA A 47 -35.77 4.52 3.22
N ALA A 48 -36.75 4.32 2.33
CA ALA A 48 -36.55 3.61 1.07
C ALA A 48 -35.62 4.37 0.11
N THR A 49 -35.59 5.70 0.20
CA THR A 49 -34.59 6.54 -0.47
C THR A 49 -33.96 7.46 0.57
N PRO A 50 -32.64 7.38 0.81
CA PRO A 50 -32.00 8.25 1.78
C PRO A 50 -32.18 9.74 1.45
N SER A 51 -32.49 10.55 2.45
CA SER A 51 -32.72 11.99 2.25
C SER A 51 -31.50 12.66 1.59
N GLY A 52 -31.76 13.37 0.49
CA GLY A 52 -30.71 14.08 -0.28
C GLY A 52 -30.00 13.20 -1.33
N TRP A 53 -30.36 11.90 -1.43
CA TRP A 53 -29.85 10.97 -2.43
C TRP A 53 -30.91 10.66 -3.46
N SER A 54 -30.48 10.14 -4.60
CA SER A 54 -31.30 9.63 -5.68
C SER A 54 -30.92 8.17 -5.94
N GLU A 55 -31.84 7.43 -6.60
CA GLU A 55 -31.64 6.00 -6.83
C GLU A 55 -31.97 5.62 -8.27
N TYR A 56 -31.36 4.55 -8.73
CA TYR A 56 -31.63 3.96 -10.04
C TYR A 56 -31.56 2.43 -9.97
N GLY A 57 -32.38 1.74 -10.77
CA GLY A 57 -32.46 0.29 -10.82
C GLY A 57 -33.48 -0.28 -9.84
N ASP A 58 -33.12 -1.34 -9.13
CA ASP A 58 -33.98 -2.02 -8.15
C ASP A 58 -34.00 -1.25 -6.82
N THR A 59 -34.61 -0.08 -6.81
CA THR A 59 -34.56 0.89 -5.71
C THR A 59 -35.06 0.33 -4.38
N GLY A 60 -35.97 -0.65 -4.39
CA GLY A 60 -36.39 -1.37 -3.17
C GLY A 60 -35.28 -2.15 -2.47
N ALA A 61 -34.12 -2.32 -3.12
CA ALA A 61 -32.94 -2.94 -2.50
C ALA A 61 -32.02 -1.92 -1.79
N SER A 62 -32.30 -0.61 -1.87
CA SER A 62 -31.56 0.46 -1.20
C SER A 62 -32.42 1.05 -0.10
N PHE A 63 -31.89 1.15 1.10
CA PHE A 63 -32.60 1.71 2.28
C PHE A 63 -31.63 2.08 3.38
N THR A 64 -32.10 2.89 4.32
CA THR A 64 -31.38 3.18 5.56
C THR A 64 -31.80 2.23 6.67
N GLU A 65 -30.85 1.82 7.49
CA GLU A 65 -31.10 1.03 8.70
C GLU A 65 -30.16 1.41 9.84
N SER A 66 -30.49 0.96 11.07
CA SER A 66 -29.67 1.22 12.25
C SER A 66 -28.35 0.43 12.23
N GLY A 67 -27.37 0.89 13.00
CA GLY A 67 -26.06 0.27 13.15
C GLY A 67 -25.00 0.88 12.22
N GLY A 68 -24.99 2.20 12.10
CA GLY A 68 -23.98 2.97 11.39
C GLY A 68 -22.58 2.79 11.97
N HIS A 69 -21.60 3.22 11.23
CA HIS A 69 -20.21 3.39 11.69
C HIS A 69 -20.11 4.62 12.59
N GLY A 70 -20.54 5.79 12.07
CA GLY A 70 -20.78 7.00 12.84
C GLY A 70 -22.27 7.22 13.05
N GLY A 71 -22.67 7.85 14.17
CA GLY A 71 -24.08 8.09 14.42
C GLY A 71 -24.90 6.81 14.63
N SER A 72 -26.10 6.78 14.06
CA SER A 72 -27.07 5.70 14.29
C SER A 72 -27.46 4.93 13.03
N GLN A 73 -27.38 5.56 11.87
CA GLN A 73 -27.90 5.03 10.60
C GLN A 73 -26.77 4.69 9.62
N ARG A 74 -27.11 3.89 8.63
CA ARG A 74 -26.24 3.55 7.49
C ARG A 74 -27.08 3.32 6.24
N LEU A 75 -26.47 3.45 5.08
CA LEU A 75 -27.04 2.93 3.82
C LEU A 75 -26.82 1.43 3.75
N SER A 76 -27.85 0.70 3.34
CA SER A 76 -27.79 -0.73 3.03
C SER A 76 -28.32 -1.00 1.63
N HIS A 77 -27.61 -1.87 0.90
CA HIS A 77 -28.14 -2.53 -0.28
C HIS A 77 -28.32 -4.01 0.03
N TRP A 78 -29.57 -4.47 -0.04
CA TRP A 78 -29.95 -5.86 0.19
C TRP A 78 -31.33 -6.15 -0.41
N ALA A 79 -31.52 -7.37 -0.92
CA ALA A 79 -32.81 -7.91 -1.25
C ALA A 79 -32.86 -9.43 -1.09
N SER A 80 -34.06 -9.99 -0.92
CA SER A 80 -34.30 -11.44 -0.90
C SER A 80 -34.18 -12.10 -2.27
N GLY A 81 -34.26 -11.32 -3.37
CA GLY A 81 -33.98 -11.69 -4.76
C GLY A 81 -32.66 -11.09 -5.24
N ALA A 82 -32.21 -11.48 -6.43
CA ALA A 82 -31.11 -10.79 -7.12
C ALA A 82 -31.53 -9.34 -7.43
N TYR A 83 -30.58 -8.41 -7.32
CA TYR A 83 -30.86 -6.99 -7.51
C TYR A 83 -29.68 -6.25 -8.15
N LYS A 84 -29.97 -5.10 -8.77
CA LYS A 84 -29.00 -4.15 -9.26
C LYS A 84 -29.47 -2.74 -8.93
N VAL A 85 -28.74 -2.04 -8.07
CA VAL A 85 -29.12 -0.71 -7.56
C VAL A 85 -27.93 0.22 -7.52
N GLU A 86 -28.20 1.49 -7.80
CA GLU A 86 -27.30 2.61 -7.62
C GLU A 86 -27.97 3.66 -6.71
N THR A 87 -27.28 4.09 -5.65
CA THR A 87 -27.67 5.23 -4.81
C THR A 87 -26.64 6.32 -5.01
N TYR A 88 -27.07 7.51 -5.46
CA TYR A 88 -26.15 8.53 -5.92
C TYR A 88 -26.56 9.96 -5.50
N GLN A 89 -25.56 10.86 -5.50
CA GLN A 89 -25.75 12.28 -5.30
C GLN A 89 -24.94 13.07 -6.35
N TYR A 90 -25.59 14.03 -7.00
CA TYR A 90 -24.96 14.92 -7.97
C TYR A 90 -24.49 16.21 -7.29
N LEU A 91 -23.23 16.57 -7.49
CA LEU A 91 -22.60 17.81 -7.01
C LEU A 91 -22.27 18.72 -8.19
N SER A 92 -22.53 20.03 -8.03
CA SER A 92 -22.25 21.06 -9.04
C SER A 92 -21.56 22.28 -8.41
N GLY A 93 -20.98 23.12 -9.26
CA GLY A 93 -20.27 24.32 -8.80
C GLY A 93 -18.93 24.03 -8.14
N LEU A 94 -18.42 22.82 -8.27
CA LEU A 94 -17.12 22.43 -7.72
C LEU A 94 -15.97 23.23 -8.37
N THR A 95 -14.96 23.58 -7.60
CA THR A 95 -13.71 24.07 -8.17
C THR A 95 -12.98 22.91 -8.86
N ASN A 96 -12.47 23.10 -10.08
CA ASN A 96 -11.66 22.09 -10.75
C ASN A 96 -10.40 21.79 -9.95
N GLY A 97 -10.01 20.51 -9.89
CA GLY A 97 -8.85 20.05 -9.13
C GLY A 97 -9.01 18.63 -8.61
N ASN A 98 -8.07 18.21 -7.80
CA ASN A 98 -8.08 16.88 -7.21
C ASN A 98 -9.02 16.81 -5.99
N TYR A 99 -9.83 15.76 -5.97
CA TYR A 99 -10.75 15.43 -4.89
C TYR A 99 -10.63 13.96 -4.52
N LYS A 100 -11.13 13.62 -3.35
CA LYS A 100 -11.30 12.25 -2.87
C LYS A 100 -12.65 12.07 -2.20
N LEU A 101 -13.32 10.98 -2.56
CA LEU A 101 -14.44 10.42 -1.82
C LEU A 101 -13.87 9.44 -0.81
N THR A 102 -14.23 9.59 0.45
CA THR A 102 -13.90 8.63 1.52
C THR A 102 -15.22 8.10 2.08
N ALA A 103 -15.29 6.80 2.37
CA ALA A 103 -16.43 6.19 3.02
C ALA A 103 -16.00 5.02 3.89
N TRP A 104 -16.82 4.71 4.91
CA TRP A 104 -16.74 3.45 5.64
C TRP A 104 -17.69 2.43 5.03
N VAL A 105 -17.19 1.23 4.81
CA VAL A 105 -17.93 0.19 4.08
C VAL A 105 -17.86 -1.16 4.78
N ARG A 106 -18.87 -1.98 4.57
CA ARG A 106 -18.93 -3.39 4.95
C ARG A 106 -19.59 -4.18 3.83
N SER A 107 -19.20 -5.44 3.68
CA SER A 107 -19.79 -6.33 2.69
C SER A 107 -19.74 -7.78 3.16
N GLY A 108 -20.84 -8.50 3.01
CA GLY A 108 -20.89 -9.95 3.23
C GLY A 108 -20.20 -10.75 2.12
N GLY A 109 -19.80 -10.10 1.04
CA GLY A 109 -19.25 -10.76 -0.14
C GLY A 109 -20.32 -11.40 -1.03
N GLY A 110 -19.89 -12.08 -2.10
CA GLY A 110 -20.77 -12.82 -3.02
C GLY A 110 -21.48 -11.95 -4.06
N GLN A 111 -21.34 -10.62 -4.04
CA GLN A 111 -21.85 -9.73 -5.07
C GLN A 111 -21.13 -10.00 -6.40
N LYS A 112 -21.84 -9.82 -7.52
CA LYS A 112 -21.22 -9.78 -8.85
C LYS A 112 -20.35 -8.54 -9.00
N SER A 113 -20.79 -7.40 -8.43
CA SER A 113 -19.99 -6.19 -8.23
C SER A 113 -20.58 -5.35 -7.11
N ALA A 114 -19.73 -4.72 -6.31
CA ALA A 114 -20.09 -3.69 -5.34
C ALA A 114 -18.95 -2.68 -5.25
N TYR A 115 -19.23 -1.40 -5.48
CA TYR A 115 -18.18 -0.37 -5.53
C TYR A 115 -18.72 1.03 -5.26
N LEU A 116 -17.84 1.89 -4.77
CA LEU A 116 -18.04 3.34 -4.82
C LEU A 116 -17.54 3.87 -6.16
N ALA A 117 -18.23 4.84 -6.74
CA ALA A 117 -17.81 5.47 -7.98
C ALA A 117 -17.96 6.99 -7.96
N LEU A 118 -17.09 7.65 -8.74
CA LEU A 118 -17.13 9.06 -9.08
C LEU A 118 -17.29 9.19 -10.60
N LYS A 119 -18.45 9.71 -11.02
CA LYS A 119 -18.87 9.81 -12.43
C LYS A 119 -19.06 11.25 -12.82
N ASN A 120 -19.03 11.54 -14.13
CA ASN A 120 -19.33 12.87 -14.68
C ASN A 120 -18.44 14.00 -14.10
N CYS A 121 -17.22 13.68 -13.69
CA CYS A 121 -16.28 14.62 -13.09
C CYS A 121 -15.33 15.25 -14.14
N GLY A 122 -15.61 15.05 -15.43
CA GLY A 122 -14.84 15.58 -16.57
C GLY A 122 -13.82 14.58 -17.17
N GLY A 123 -13.80 13.34 -16.68
CA GLY A 123 -12.97 12.24 -17.18
C GLY A 123 -13.71 10.91 -17.13
N ALA A 124 -12.98 9.81 -17.28
CA ALA A 124 -13.52 8.47 -17.10
C ALA A 124 -14.00 8.24 -15.66
N GLU A 125 -14.96 7.36 -15.47
CA GLU A 125 -15.41 6.93 -14.16
C GLU A 125 -14.23 6.41 -13.33
N GLN A 126 -14.16 6.87 -12.09
CA GLN A 126 -13.23 6.39 -11.08
C GLN A 126 -14.02 5.53 -10.09
N ARG A 127 -13.49 4.38 -9.71
CA ARG A 127 -14.16 3.49 -8.77
C ARG A 127 -13.18 2.74 -7.88
N THR A 128 -13.66 2.35 -6.71
CA THR A 128 -13.00 1.43 -5.77
C THR A 128 -14.01 0.37 -5.37
N ASP A 129 -13.66 -0.90 -5.56
CA ASP A 129 -14.49 -2.02 -5.15
C ASP A 129 -14.57 -2.09 -3.62
N LEU A 130 -15.70 -2.58 -3.09
CA LEU A 130 -15.87 -2.76 -1.66
C LEU A 130 -15.17 -4.03 -1.19
N PRO A 131 -14.24 -3.94 -0.22
CA PRO A 131 -13.63 -5.12 0.41
C PRO A 131 -14.67 -6.03 1.06
N VAL A 132 -14.37 -7.33 1.14
CA VAL A 132 -15.18 -8.25 1.93
C VAL A 132 -14.83 -8.08 3.40
N SER A 133 -15.78 -7.61 4.19
CA SER A 133 -15.65 -7.46 5.64
C SER A 133 -17.03 -7.55 6.29
N ALA A 134 -17.38 -8.72 6.77
CA ALA A 134 -18.69 -8.95 7.40
C ALA A 134 -18.75 -8.43 8.84
N SER A 135 -17.63 -8.46 9.57
CA SER A 135 -17.57 -8.16 11.00
C SER A 135 -17.11 -6.73 11.33
N GLY A 136 -16.32 -6.10 10.47
CA GLY A 136 -15.73 -4.79 10.72
C GLY A 136 -15.98 -3.79 9.60
N TRP A 137 -15.99 -2.51 9.93
CA TRP A 137 -16.01 -1.43 8.96
C TRP A 137 -14.60 -1.20 8.39
N ILE A 138 -14.53 -0.94 7.09
CA ILE A 138 -13.29 -0.59 6.40
C ILE A 138 -13.49 0.76 5.72
N ARG A 139 -12.54 1.66 5.91
CA ARG A 139 -12.52 2.94 5.19
C ARG A 139 -11.81 2.77 3.85
N ILE A 140 -12.45 3.22 2.79
CA ILE A 140 -11.88 3.24 1.43
C ILE A 140 -11.93 4.64 0.84
N VAL A 141 -11.11 4.86 -0.20
CA VAL A 141 -10.97 6.13 -0.89
C VAL A 141 -11.16 5.94 -2.39
N VAL A 142 -11.86 6.87 -3.04
CA VAL A 142 -11.91 6.99 -4.50
C VAL A 142 -11.37 8.37 -4.88
N PRO A 143 -10.17 8.47 -5.47
CA PRO A 143 -9.62 9.74 -5.93
C PRO A 143 -10.17 10.12 -7.30
N VAL A 144 -10.28 11.42 -7.58
CA VAL A 144 -10.69 11.95 -8.89
C VAL A 144 -10.08 13.32 -9.16
N ASN A 145 -9.82 13.63 -10.42
CA ASN A 145 -9.55 14.98 -10.86
C ASN A 145 -10.82 15.57 -11.53
N VAL A 146 -11.46 16.53 -10.86
CA VAL A 146 -12.61 17.25 -11.39
C VAL A 146 -12.15 18.29 -12.40
N THR A 147 -12.68 18.28 -13.61
CA THR A 147 -12.30 19.19 -14.71
C THR A 147 -13.46 19.94 -15.33
N ASN A 148 -14.70 19.69 -14.88
CA ASN A 148 -15.91 20.26 -15.47
C ASN A 148 -16.89 20.84 -14.42
N ASN A 149 -16.36 21.19 -13.24
CA ASN A 149 -17.07 21.84 -12.13
C ASN A 149 -18.24 21.01 -11.54
N GLN A 150 -18.25 19.72 -11.75
CA GLN A 150 -19.30 18.82 -11.24
C GLN A 150 -18.75 17.41 -10.96
N CYS A 151 -19.49 16.63 -10.19
CA CYS A 151 -19.20 15.20 -9.97
C CYS A 151 -20.45 14.47 -9.49
N THR A 152 -20.64 13.22 -9.85
CA THR A 152 -21.66 12.33 -9.29
C THR A 152 -20.98 11.30 -8.41
N ILE A 153 -21.36 11.30 -7.15
CA ILE A 153 -20.94 10.29 -6.16
C ILE A 153 -21.94 9.17 -6.17
N SER A 154 -21.51 7.91 -6.27
CA SER A 154 -22.45 6.80 -6.28
C SER A 154 -21.95 5.56 -5.53
N VAL A 155 -22.92 4.86 -4.91
CA VAL A 155 -22.79 3.53 -4.31
C VAL A 155 -23.50 2.56 -5.23
N ASN A 156 -22.81 1.51 -5.68
CA ASN A 156 -23.31 0.60 -6.68
C ASN A 156 -23.28 -0.85 -6.18
N SER A 157 -24.34 -1.61 -6.49
CA SER A 157 -24.40 -3.05 -6.24
C SER A 157 -25.07 -3.78 -7.39
N ASP A 158 -24.45 -4.88 -7.86
CA ASP A 158 -25.09 -5.93 -8.67
C ASP A 158 -24.85 -7.24 -7.90
N ALA A 159 -25.94 -7.84 -7.39
CA ALA A 159 -25.84 -8.85 -6.36
C ALA A 159 -26.81 -10.00 -6.57
N ASN A 160 -26.46 -11.18 -6.05
CA ASN A 160 -27.36 -12.30 -5.93
C ASN A 160 -28.28 -12.12 -4.72
N ALA A 161 -29.32 -12.94 -4.65
CA ALA A 161 -30.25 -12.98 -3.51
C ALA A 161 -29.51 -13.09 -2.17
N GLY A 162 -29.87 -12.26 -1.20
CA GLY A 162 -29.32 -12.26 0.15
C GLY A 162 -27.95 -11.64 0.33
N ASN A 163 -27.22 -11.28 -0.74
CA ASN A 163 -25.99 -10.52 -0.60
C ASN A 163 -26.27 -9.10 -0.13
N TRP A 164 -25.36 -8.52 0.62
CA TRP A 164 -25.53 -7.21 1.22
C TRP A 164 -24.26 -6.39 1.26
N ILE A 165 -24.42 -5.07 1.21
CA ILE A 165 -23.37 -4.11 1.56
C ILE A 165 -23.95 -3.07 2.53
N ASN A 166 -23.07 -2.46 3.31
CA ASN A 166 -23.36 -1.26 4.10
C ASN A 166 -22.33 -0.18 3.77
N VAL A 167 -22.79 1.06 3.75
CA VAL A 167 -21.94 2.23 3.52
C VAL A 167 -22.35 3.34 4.49
N ASP A 168 -21.35 4.05 5.03
CA ASP A 168 -21.57 5.13 5.97
C ASP A 168 -20.47 6.19 5.92
N ASP A 169 -20.70 7.33 6.57
CA ASP A 169 -19.73 8.42 6.74
C ASP A 169 -19.01 8.85 5.46
N LEU A 170 -19.77 8.99 4.36
CA LEU A 170 -19.20 9.50 3.12
C LEU A 170 -18.78 10.96 3.28
N THR A 171 -17.57 11.26 2.83
CA THR A 171 -17.05 12.62 2.72
C THR A 171 -16.43 12.85 1.36
N PHE A 172 -16.66 14.02 0.76
CA PHE A 172 -16.05 14.41 -0.51
C PHE A 172 -15.27 15.69 -0.33
N THR A 173 -13.94 15.63 -0.41
CA THR A 173 -13.05 16.72 -0.04
C THR A 173 -11.98 16.95 -1.11
N SER A 174 -11.54 18.21 -1.25
CA SER A 174 -10.36 18.51 -2.08
C SER A 174 -9.09 17.88 -1.50
N GLY A 175 -8.21 17.45 -2.37
CA GLY A 175 -6.93 16.83 -2.01
C GLY A 175 -6.56 15.67 -2.93
N THR A 176 -5.31 15.26 -2.84
CA THR A 176 -4.80 14.05 -3.50
C THR A 176 -4.87 12.89 -2.54
N SER A 177 -5.11 11.70 -3.06
CA SER A 177 -4.77 10.44 -2.44
C SER A 177 -3.89 9.70 -3.43
N GLY A 178 -3.17 8.73 -2.97
CA GLY A 178 -2.38 7.89 -3.85
C GLY A 178 -1.15 7.35 -3.13
N THR A 179 -0.98 6.07 -3.30
CA THR A 179 0.18 5.33 -2.82
C THR A 179 1.34 5.53 -3.79
N SER A 180 2.53 5.76 -3.25
CA SER A 180 3.76 5.93 -4.03
C SER A 180 4.50 4.62 -4.27
N ILE A 181 4.22 3.58 -3.48
CA ILE A 181 4.88 2.27 -3.53
C ILE A 181 3.92 1.22 -4.11
N LYS A 182 4.29 0.70 -5.25
CA LYS A 182 3.71 -0.48 -5.90
C LYS A 182 4.86 -1.44 -6.13
N GLY A 183 5.25 -2.09 -5.03
CA GLY A 183 6.52 -2.81 -4.93
C GLY A 183 6.36 -4.32 -4.87
N ALA A 184 7.47 -5.01 -5.06
CA ALA A 184 7.57 -6.43 -4.76
C ALA A 184 8.95 -6.77 -4.21
N ASP A 185 9.00 -7.76 -3.31
CA ASP A 185 10.21 -8.48 -3.00
C ASP A 185 10.53 -9.42 -4.16
N ILE A 186 11.78 -9.40 -4.58
CA ILE A 186 12.29 -10.20 -5.69
C ILE A 186 13.62 -10.88 -5.31
N SER A 187 13.81 -11.11 -4.02
CA SER A 187 15.08 -11.62 -3.48
C SER A 187 15.43 -13.02 -3.99
N SER A 188 14.41 -13.86 -4.28
CA SER A 188 14.58 -15.19 -4.88
C SER A 188 14.98 -15.16 -6.36
N LEU A 189 14.75 -14.05 -7.08
CA LEU A 189 14.93 -13.98 -8.54
C LEU A 189 16.33 -14.43 -9.00
N ALA A 190 17.38 -13.94 -8.36
CA ALA A 190 18.74 -14.26 -8.75
C ALA A 190 19.06 -15.76 -8.60
N LYS A 191 18.49 -16.43 -7.59
CA LYS A 191 18.63 -17.87 -7.37
C LYS A 191 17.80 -18.66 -8.38
N SER A 192 16.55 -18.25 -8.62
CA SER A 192 15.68 -18.86 -9.63
C SER A 192 16.35 -18.85 -11.01
N GLU A 193 16.81 -17.69 -11.49
CA GLU A 193 17.48 -17.56 -12.79
C GLU A 193 18.78 -18.38 -12.87
N ALA A 194 19.59 -18.39 -11.81
CA ALA A 194 20.82 -19.18 -11.75
C ALA A 194 20.56 -20.70 -11.79
N ARG A 195 19.37 -21.14 -11.40
CA ARG A 195 18.91 -22.53 -11.43
C ARG A 195 18.08 -22.86 -12.69
N GLY A 196 18.01 -21.95 -13.66
CA GLY A 196 17.33 -22.17 -14.93
C GLY A 196 15.88 -21.70 -14.98
N GLY A 197 15.41 -20.98 -13.98
CA GLY A 197 14.08 -20.36 -13.98
C GLY A 197 13.91 -19.40 -15.15
N VAL A 198 12.75 -19.46 -15.78
CA VAL A 198 12.38 -18.64 -16.94
C VAL A 198 11.14 -17.84 -16.59
N TYR A 199 11.07 -16.60 -17.04
CA TYR A 199 9.92 -15.72 -16.84
C TYR A 199 9.38 -15.28 -18.19
N ARG A 200 8.04 -15.28 -18.33
CA ARG A 200 7.35 -14.94 -19.57
C ARG A 200 6.35 -13.82 -19.33
N ASN A 201 6.18 -12.98 -20.32
CA ASN A 201 5.07 -12.03 -20.30
C ASN A 201 3.71 -12.75 -20.47
N SER A 202 2.60 -12.04 -20.37
CA SER A 202 1.25 -12.61 -20.52
C SER A 202 0.99 -13.28 -21.88
N SER A 203 1.73 -12.90 -22.94
CA SER A 203 1.66 -13.54 -24.26
C SER A 203 2.53 -14.80 -24.38
N GLY A 204 3.30 -15.16 -23.34
CA GLY A 204 4.16 -16.34 -23.33
C GLY A 204 5.57 -16.10 -23.85
N THR A 205 5.96 -14.87 -24.18
CA THR A 205 7.32 -14.55 -24.62
C THR A 205 8.26 -14.48 -23.41
N ALA A 206 9.35 -15.26 -23.44
CA ALA A 206 10.35 -15.23 -22.39
C ALA A 206 11.10 -13.89 -22.36
N GLY A 207 11.46 -13.41 -21.17
CA GLY A 207 12.14 -12.14 -20.99
C GLY A 207 12.65 -11.92 -19.56
N ASP A 208 13.20 -10.75 -19.30
CA ASP A 208 13.62 -10.34 -17.96
C ASP A 208 12.39 -10.15 -17.04
N ALA A 209 12.36 -10.87 -15.92
CA ALA A 209 11.27 -10.76 -14.93
C ALA A 209 11.05 -9.32 -14.47
N LEU A 210 12.12 -8.54 -14.26
CA LEU A 210 12.02 -7.13 -13.86
C LEU A 210 11.35 -6.26 -14.92
N ALA A 211 11.65 -6.50 -16.20
CA ALA A 211 11.00 -5.81 -17.31
C ALA A 211 9.50 -6.17 -17.38
N VAL A 212 9.14 -7.43 -17.15
CA VAL A 212 7.75 -7.88 -17.10
C VAL A 212 7.01 -7.21 -15.94
N LEU A 213 7.56 -7.24 -14.72
CA LEU A 213 6.97 -6.59 -13.53
C LEU A 213 6.82 -5.08 -13.75
N LYS A 214 7.87 -4.41 -14.28
CA LYS A 214 7.84 -2.98 -14.60
C LYS A 214 6.77 -2.62 -15.62
N SER A 215 6.62 -3.41 -16.67
CA SER A 215 5.60 -3.18 -17.71
C SER A 215 4.17 -3.30 -17.17
N ASN A 216 3.98 -4.04 -16.08
CA ASN A 216 2.73 -4.16 -15.35
C ASN A 216 2.50 -3.06 -14.31
N GLY A 217 3.48 -2.17 -14.06
CA GLY A 217 3.32 -1.01 -13.20
C GLY A 217 4.15 -1.03 -11.92
N MET A 218 4.90 -2.11 -11.64
CA MET A 218 5.81 -2.14 -10.50
C MET A 218 6.80 -0.98 -10.56
N ASN A 219 7.00 -0.29 -9.44
CA ASN A 219 7.87 0.87 -9.37
C ASN A 219 8.94 0.80 -8.26
N TYR A 220 8.90 -0.24 -7.44
CA TYR A 220 9.79 -0.39 -6.31
C TYR A 220 10.16 -1.87 -6.10
N ALA A 221 11.43 -2.19 -5.96
CA ALA A 221 11.90 -3.54 -5.63
C ALA A 221 12.39 -3.59 -4.18
N ARG A 222 12.08 -4.66 -3.46
CA ARG A 222 12.65 -5.00 -2.16
C ARG A 222 13.64 -6.14 -2.34
N LEU A 223 14.82 -6.03 -1.73
CA LEU A 223 15.88 -7.02 -1.73
C LEU A 223 16.35 -7.25 -0.31
N LYS A 224 16.23 -8.48 0.19
CA LYS A 224 16.86 -8.87 1.46
C LYS A 224 18.37 -9.02 1.28
N VAL A 225 19.10 -8.76 2.34
CA VAL A 225 20.55 -8.98 2.40
C VAL A 225 20.92 -9.77 3.65
N TRP A 226 21.62 -10.87 3.43
CA TRP A 226 22.24 -11.71 4.44
C TRP A 226 23.75 -11.41 4.52
N VAL A 227 24.39 -11.79 5.64
CA VAL A 227 25.79 -11.51 5.88
C VAL A 227 26.69 -12.48 5.10
N ASP A 228 26.58 -13.78 5.38
CA ASP A 228 27.35 -14.83 4.69
C ASP A 228 26.51 -16.11 4.49
N PRO A 229 25.50 -16.08 3.62
CA PRO A 229 24.64 -17.23 3.36
C PRO A 229 25.39 -18.40 2.70
N ALA A 230 25.09 -19.62 3.11
CA ALA A 230 25.77 -20.85 2.69
C ALA A 230 25.78 -21.09 1.19
N ASP A 231 24.73 -20.69 0.46
CA ASP A 231 24.61 -20.84 -1.00
C ASP A 231 25.09 -19.63 -1.80
N GLY A 232 25.51 -18.56 -1.11
CA GLY A 232 25.98 -17.32 -1.71
C GLY A 232 24.90 -16.45 -2.36
N PHE A 233 23.61 -16.80 -2.24
CA PHE A 233 22.50 -15.94 -2.68
C PHE A 233 22.09 -14.98 -1.55
N ASN A 234 21.51 -13.83 -1.92
CA ASN A 234 21.14 -12.74 -1.00
C ASN A 234 22.32 -12.10 -0.24
N ASN A 235 23.56 -12.41 -0.57
CA ASN A 235 24.72 -11.69 -0.03
C ASN A 235 24.89 -10.32 -0.73
N LYS A 236 25.81 -9.51 -0.20
CA LYS A 236 26.16 -8.19 -0.76
C LYS A 236 26.38 -8.22 -2.28
N ALA A 237 27.14 -9.18 -2.81
CA ALA A 237 27.47 -9.23 -4.23
C ALA A 237 26.23 -9.44 -5.11
N ARG A 238 25.30 -10.30 -4.69
CA ARG A 238 24.03 -10.56 -5.39
C ARG A 238 23.11 -9.36 -5.31
N VAL A 239 22.98 -8.73 -4.14
CA VAL A 239 22.19 -7.51 -3.99
C VAL A 239 22.72 -6.39 -4.89
N LEU A 240 24.02 -6.17 -4.96
CA LEU A 240 24.64 -5.19 -5.87
C LEU A 240 24.32 -5.48 -7.35
N ALA A 241 24.41 -6.75 -7.77
CA ALA A 241 24.10 -7.14 -9.16
C ALA A 241 22.62 -6.92 -9.49
N THR A 242 21.70 -7.35 -8.63
CA THR A 242 20.26 -7.19 -8.83
C THR A 242 19.85 -5.71 -8.78
N ALA A 243 20.44 -4.90 -7.89
CA ALA A 243 20.20 -3.47 -7.80
C ALA A 243 20.50 -2.71 -9.09
N LYS A 244 21.54 -3.11 -9.85
CA LYS A 244 21.82 -2.53 -11.19
C LYS A 244 20.66 -2.78 -12.15
N ARG A 245 20.11 -4.00 -12.17
CA ARG A 245 18.97 -4.35 -13.02
C ARG A 245 17.72 -3.55 -12.61
N VAL A 246 17.43 -3.46 -11.31
CA VAL A 246 16.31 -2.67 -10.77
C VAL A 246 16.39 -1.21 -11.20
N LYS A 247 17.55 -0.58 -11.00
CA LYS A 247 17.74 0.83 -11.39
C LYS A 247 17.74 1.04 -12.90
N ALA A 248 18.22 0.06 -13.71
CA ALA A 248 18.12 0.11 -15.17
C ALA A 248 16.67 0.13 -15.67
N GLN A 249 15.72 -0.46 -14.91
CA GLN A 249 14.27 -0.37 -15.18
C GLN A 249 13.65 0.93 -14.65
N GLY A 250 14.43 1.86 -14.08
CA GLY A 250 13.92 3.10 -13.49
C GLY A 250 13.09 2.87 -12.22
N MET A 251 13.26 1.76 -11.53
CA MET A 251 12.57 1.45 -10.28
C MET A 251 13.37 1.93 -9.07
N LYS A 252 12.66 2.17 -7.96
CA LYS A 252 13.25 2.44 -6.65
C LYS A 252 13.69 1.14 -5.99
N LEU A 253 14.56 1.27 -4.97
CA LEU A 253 15.15 0.14 -4.26
C LEU A 253 14.98 0.28 -2.75
N LEU A 254 14.38 -0.73 -2.12
CA LEU A 254 14.42 -0.99 -0.68
C LEU A 254 15.43 -2.11 -0.42
N VAL A 255 16.33 -1.93 0.51
CA VAL A 255 17.25 -2.97 1.00
C VAL A 255 16.84 -3.37 2.41
N ASP A 256 16.60 -4.66 2.59
CA ASP A 256 16.15 -5.26 3.85
C ASP A 256 17.27 -6.04 4.53
N PHE A 257 17.79 -5.51 5.64
CA PHE A 257 18.88 -6.13 6.38
C PHE A 257 18.34 -7.14 7.41
N HIS A 258 18.57 -8.42 7.18
CA HIS A 258 18.25 -9.46 8.16
C HIS A 258 19.27 -9.53 9.31
N TYR A 259 20.50 -9.07 9.09
CA TYR A 259 21.64 -9.24 10.02
C TYR A 259 21.84 -10.69 10.48
N SER A 260 21.65 -11.60 9.56
CA SER A 260 21.74 -13.05 9.74
C SER A 260 22.39 -13.67 8.50
N ASP A 261 22.80 -14.92 8.56
CA ASP A 261 23.19 -15.73 7.38
C ASP A 261 22.00 -16.49 6.78
N PHE A 262 20.82 -16.32 7.38
CA PHE A 262 19.59 -17.05 7.09
C PHE A 262 18.36 -16.14 7.24
N TRP A 263 17.16 -16.70 7.07
CA TRP A 263 15.91 -16.01 7.35
C TRP A 263 15.89 -15.48 8.79
N ALA A 264 15.53 -14.23 8.93
CA ALA A 264 15.19 -13.61 10.20
C ALA A 264 13.68 -13.33 10.18
N ASP A 265 12.98 -13.80 11.20
CA ASP A 265 11.53 -13.71 11.36
C ASP A 265 11.17 -13.62 12.86
N PRO A 266 9.88 -13.51 13.25
CA PRO A 266 9.51 -13.40 14.67
C PRO A 266 9.96 -14.58 15.54
N GLY A 267 10.14 -15.76 14.94
CA GLY A 267 10.60 -16.97 15.64
C GLY A 267 12.12 -17.16 15.63
N ARG A 268 12.85 -16.39 14.80
CA ARG A 268 14.27 -16.59 14.59
C ARG A 268 15.02 -15.30 14.26
N GLN A 269 15.95 -14.91 15.13
CA GLN A 269 16.77 -13.72 14.97
C GLN A 269 18.23 -14.02 15.32
N ASP A 270 18.77 -15.07 14.69
CA ASP A 270 20.11 -15.59 14.96
C ASP A 270 21.19 -14.60 14.47
N LYS A 271 22.26 -14.50 15.27
CA LYS A 271 23.47 -13.80 14.84
C LYS A 271 24.14 -14.55 13.68
N PRO A 272 24.72 -13.82 12.68
CA PRO A 272 25.60 -14.43 11.71
C PRO A 272 26.71 -15.24 12.40
N ALA A 273 27.16 -16.31 11.80
CA ALA A 273 28.23 -17.16 12.36
C ALA A 273 29.49 -16.35 12.68
N ALA A 274 29.83 -15.37 11.83
CA ALA A 274 30.96 -14.47 12.04
C ALA A 274 30.83 -13.57 13.28
N TRP A 275 29.60 -13.33 13.79
CA TRP A 275 29.32 -12.47 14.95
C TRP A 275 28.89 -13.25 16.19
N ALA A 276 28.82 -14.57 16.12
CA ALA A 276 28.26 -15.41 17.19
C ALA A 276 28.93 -15.20 18.56
N GLY A 277 30.25 -14.97 18.59
CA GLY A 277 31.02 -14.72 19.81
C GLY A 277 31.18 -13.25 20.19
N HIS A 278 30.57 -12.33 19.44
CA HIS A 278 30.76 -10.90 19.65
C HIS A 278 29.98 -10.37 20.84
N SER A 279 30.61 -9.50 21.62
CA SER A 279 29.95 -8.72 22.67
C SER A 279 28.97 -7.71 22.07
N TYR A 280 28.07 -7.19 22.88
CA TYR A 280 27.14 -6.14 22.47
C TYR A 280 27.83 -4.95 21.79
N SER A 281 28.97 -4.51 22.33
CA SER A 281 29.73 -3.39 21.74
C SER A 281 30.26 -3.72 20.34
N GLN A 282 30.69 -4.96 20.12
CA GLN A 282 31.14 -5.43 18.82
C GLN A 282 29.96 -5.55 17.87
N LEU A 283 28.82 -6.12 18.31
CA LEU A 283 27.61 -6.22 17.50
C LEU A 283 27.11 -4.85 17.00
N LYS A 284 27.19 -3.80 17.83
CA LYS A 284 26.89 -2.44 17.37
C LYS A 284 27.81 -2.00 16.23
N THR A 285 29.08 -2.32 16.33
CA THR A 285 30.08 -2.03 15.30
C THR A 285 29.80 -2.85 14.03
N ASP A 286 29.46 -4.12 14.18
CA ASP A 286 29.15 -5.02 13.06
C ASP A 286 27.91 -4.54 12.30
N VAL A 287 26.82 -4.21 13.00
CA VAL A 287 25.60 -3.65 12.38
C VAL A 287 25.92 -2.38 11.61
N TYR A 288 26.69 -1.46 12.20
CA TYR A 288 27.09 -0.24 11.52
C TYR A 288 27.90 -0.53 10.27
N HIS A 289 28.97 -1.32 10.39
CA HIS A 289 29.88 -1.57 9.27
C HIS A 289 29.25 -2.38 8.15
N HIS A 290 28.48 -3.42 8.47
CA HIS A 290 27.77 -4.21 7.45
C HIS A 290 26.77 -3.34 6.67
N THR A 291 25.95 -2.56 7.37
CA THR A 291 25.00 -1.64 6.76
C THR A 291 25.70 -0.60 5.89
N TYR A 292 26.72 0.06 6.44
CA TYR A 292 27.51 1.07 5.72
C TYR A 292 28.18 0.49 4.48
N ASP A 293 28.83 -0.67 4.59
CA ASP A 293 29.56 -1.30 3.50
C ASP A 293 28.66 -1.69 2.32
N VAL A 294 27.50 -2.30 2.58
CA VAL A 294 26.53 -2.63 1.52
C VAL A 294 25.99 -1.36 0.86
N LEU A 295 25.55 -0.39 1.65
CA LEU A 295 24.91 0.82 1.12
C LEU A 295 25.92 1.74 0.40
N ASN A 296 27.14 1.84 0.91
CA ASN A 296 28.20 2.62 0.26
C ASN A 296 28.61 1.99 -1.08
N ALA A 297 28.65 0.67 -1.17
CA ALA A 297 28.91 -0.02 -2.42
C ALA A 297 27.75 0.18 -3.43
N LEU A 298 26.50 0.15 -3.00
CA LEU A 298 25.34 0.51 -3.81
C LEU A 298 25.43 1.95 -4.33
N LYS A 299 25.80 2.89 -3.47
CA LYS A 299 25.98 4.31 -3.84
C LYS A 299 27.13 4.47 -4.84
N ALA A 300 28.26 3.84 -4.58
CA ALA A 300 29.46 3.93 -5.42
C ALA A 300 29.21 3.43 -6.86
N GLN A 301 28.33 2.43 -7.03
CA GLN A 301 27.94 1.94 -8.35
C GLN A 301 26.75 2.68 -8.99
N GLY A 302 26.21 3.73 -8.35
CA GLY A 302 25.09 4.54 -8.87
C GLY A 302 23.70 3.93 -8.62
N THR A 303 23.56 3.00 -7.67
CA THR A 303 22.30 2.32 -7.35
C THR A 303 21.86 2.57 -5.90
N THR A 304 22.01 3.80 -5.44
CA THR A 304 21.65 4.21 -4.06
C THR A 304 20.27 3.69 -3.67
N ALA A 305 20.16 3.09 -2.48
CA ALA A 305 18.88 2.66 -1.92
C ALA A 305 17.99 3.87 -1.58
N ASP A 306 16.71 3.79 -1.94
CA ASP A 306 15.71 4.83 -1.61
C ASP A 306 15.16 4.62 -0.19
N MET A 307 15.07 3.37 0.26
CA MET A 307 14.62 2.97 1.59
C MET A 307 15.48 1.80 2.10
N VAL A 308 15.61 1.70 3.40
CA VAL A 308 16.34 0.62 4.09
C VAL A 308 15.51 0.15 5.27
N GLN A 309 15.31 -1.16 5.39
CA GLN A 309 14.84 -1.80 6.62
C GLN A 309 16.04 -2.18 7.48
N VAL A 310 16.02 -1.74 8.73
CA VAL A 310 17.02 -2.11 9.75
C VAL A 310 16.42 -3.22 10.59
N GLY A 311 16.67 -4.45 10.18
CA GLY A 311 16.06 -5.66 10.70
C GLY A 311 14.79 -6.07 9.95
N ASN A 312 14.51 -7.36 9.87
CA ASN A 312 13.33 -7.98 9.31
C ASN A 312 12.47 -8.59 10.41
N GLU A 313 11.18 -8.20 10.47
CA GLU A 313 10.18 -8.73 11.40
C GLU A 313 10.67 -8.83 12.85
N ILE A 314 11.17 -7.71 13.36
CA ILE A 314 11.86 -7.61 14.65
C ILE A 314 10.93 -7.51 15.86
N ASN A 315 9.80 -8.23 15.84
CA ASN A 315 8.83 -8.27 16.93
C ASN A 315 9.48 -8.66 18.27
N GLY A 316 10.36 -9.65 18.26
CA GLY A 316 11.17 -10.09 19.41
C GLY A 316 12.53 -9.40 19.54
N GLY A 317 12.83 -8.42 18.67
CA GLY A 317 14.15 -7.81 18.53
C GLY A 317 14.98 -8.43 17.41
N MET A 318 16.30 -8.25 17.43
CA MET A 318 17.25 -8.76 16.44
C MET A 318 18.55 -9.21 17.11
N LEU A 319 19.33 -10.08 16.44
CA LEU A 319 20.64 -10.53 16.96
C LEU A 319 20.55 -11.08 18.40
N TRP A 320 19.71 -12.10 18.58
CA TRP A 320 19.46 -12.66 19.91
C TRP A 320 20.74 -13.28 20.51
N ASN A 321 20.93 -13.17 21.86
CA ASN A 321 19.97 -12.59 22.85
C ASN A 321 20.17 -11.08 23.08
N GLU A 322 21.30 -10.50 22.67
CA GLU A 322 21.71 -9.12 23.02
C GLU A 322 20.69 -8.09 22.55
N GLY A 323 20.17 -8.22 21.35
CA GLY A 323 19.17 -7.32 20.76
C GLY A 323 17.72 -7.77 20.94
N SER A 324 17.42 -8.59 21.94
CA SER A 324 16.05 -8.98 22.26
C SER A 324 15.25 -7.84 22.88
N THR A 325 13.92 -7.85 22.69
CA THR A 325 12.97 -6.94 23.35
C THR A 325 12.93 -7.09 24.87
N SER A 326 13.50 -8.15 25.43
CA SER A 326 13.76 -8.24 26.88
C SER A 326 14.88 -7.30 27.34
N ASN A 327 15.66 -6.76 26.42
CA ASN A 327 16.78 -5.84 26.68
C ASN A 327 16.73 -4.60 25.76
N TRP A 328 15.70 -3.79 25.93
CA TRP A 328 15.45 -2.60 25.10
C TRP A 328 16.62 -1.64 24.94
N PRO A 329 17.45 -1.34 25.99
CA PRO A 329 18.59 -0.46 25.80
C PRO A 329 19.62 -1.00 24.79
N GLN A 330 19.83 -2.32 24.76
CA GLN A 330 20.74 -2.92 23.78
C GLN A 330 20.10 -2.98 22.38
N LEU A 331 18.84 -3.38 22.27
CA LEU A 331 18.11 -3.35 21.01
C LEU A 331 18.12 -1.95 20.39
N ALA A 332 17.78 -0.94 21.17
CA ALA A 332 17.82 0.45 20.72
C ALA A 332 19.20 0.89 20.21
N GLY A 333 20.27 0.47 20.89
CA GLY A 333 21.63 0.74 20.46
C GLY A 333 21.99 0.07 19.13
N LEU A 334 21.53 -1.16 18.88
CA LEU A 334 21.73 -1.88 17.60
C LEU A 334 20.94 -1.21 16.46
N LEU A 335 19.67 -0.93 16.69
CA LEU A 335 18.81 -0.25 15.70
C LEU A 335 19.34 1.13 15.33
N ASN A 336 19.78 1.90 16.32
CA ASN A 336 20.39 3.20 16.09
C ASN A 336 21.74 3.12 15.36
N SER A 337 22.52 2.05 15.55
CA SER A 337 23.75 1.82 14.78
C SER A 337 23.44 1.61 13.29
N GLY A 338 22.42 0.84 12.97
CA GLY A 338 21.93 0.69 11.60
C GLY A 338 21.41 2.01 11.01
N TYR A 339 20.60 2.76 11.78
CA TYR A 339 20.11 4.08 11.37
C TYR A 339 21.27 5.03 11.03
N ASP A 340 22.28 5.12 11.91
CA ASP A 340 23.43 6.00 11.71
C ASP A 340 24.24 5.63 10.46
N ALA A 341 24.43 4.34 10.21
CA ALA A 341 25.11 3.86 9.01
C ALA A 341 24.36 4.25 7.73
N VAL A 342 23.04 4.10 7.70
CA VAL A 342 22.21 4.53 6.56
C VAL A 342 22.38 6.02 6.30
N LYS A 343 22.23 6.85 7.36
CA LYS A 343 22.30 8.31 7.25
C LYS A 343 23.72 8.80 6.93
N ALA A 344 24.75 8.09 7.32
CA ALA A 344 26.14 8.39 6.96
C ALA A 344 26.39 8.17 5.45
N VAL A 345 25.79 7.17 4.83
CA VAL A 345 25.91 6.95 3.39
C VAL A 345 25.06 7.94 2.60
N ASN A 346 23.79 8.10 2.97
CA ASN A 346 22.88 9.05 2.33
C ASN A 346 21.78 9.51 3.30
N SER A 347 21.83 10.78 3.70
CA SER A 347 20.88 11.35 4.65
C SER A 347 19.43 11.36 4.20
N SER A 348 19.18 11.30 2.87
CA SER A 348 17.82 11.27 2.29
C SER A 348 17.21 9.87 2.20
N THR A 349 17.97 8.80 2.40
CA THR A 349 17.44 7.43 2.40
C THR A 349 16.50 7.25 3.59
N THR A 350 15.29 6.77 3.33
CA THR A 350 14.30 6.47 4.37
C THR A 350 14.72 5.25 5.18
N VAL A 351 14.72 5.34 6.50
CA VAL A 351 14.97 4.20 7.40
C VAL A 351 13.64 3.69 7.95
N ALA A 352 13.31 2.45 7.65
CA ALA A 352 12.12 1.78 8.14
C ALA A 352 12.45 0.73 9.20
N LEU A 353 11.54 0.55 10.14
CA LEU A 353 11.50 -0.61 11.04
C LEU A 353 10.32 -1.49 10.64
N HIS A 354 10.50 -2.80 10.71
CA HIS A 354 9.58 -3.78 10.19
C HIS A 354 9.13 -4.78 11.25
N LEU A 355 7.82 -4.87 11.45
CA LEU A 355 7.18 -5.87 12.32
C LEU A 355 6.27 -6.78 11.50
N ALA A 356 6.17 -8.03 11.91
CA ALA A 356 5.10 -8.94 11.48
C ALA A 356 3.77 -8.59 12.19
N GLU A 357 2.70 -9.34 11.83
CA GLU A 357 1.40 -9.29 12.52
C GLU A 357 0.70 -7.93 12.43
N GLY A 358 0.60 -7.38 11.21
CA GLY A 358 0.04 -6.06 10.94
C GLY A 358 -1.43 -5.85 11.36
N GLY A 359 -2.14 -6.88 11.82
CA GLY A 359 -3.46 -6.77 12.46
C GLY A 359 -3.41 -6.69 13.99
N ASP A 360 -2.24 -6.87 14.61
CA ASP A 360 -2.06 -6.77 16.06
C ASP A 360 -1.80 -5.30 16.49
N LEU A 361 -2.87 -4.61 16.80
CA LEU A 361 -2.81 -3.21 17.26
C LEU A 361 -2.01 -3.06 18.56
N GLU A 362 -2.27 -3.90 19.53
CA GLU A 362 -1.67 -3.75 20.87
C GLU A 362 -0.19 -4.14 20.87
N GLY A 363 0.19 -5.19 20.14
CA GLY A 363 1.59 -5.57 19.93
C GLY A 363 2.37 -4.48 19.19
N THR A 364 1.80 -3.91 18.13
CA THR A 364 2.40 -2.79 17.38
C THR A 364 2.59 -1.55 18.26
N ARG A 365 1.58 -1.19 19.07
CA ARG A 365 1.68 -0.08 20.04
C ARG A 365 2.76 -0.32 21.07
N TRP A 366 2.73 -1.48 21.71
CA TRP A 366 3.71 -1.85 22.72
C TRP A 366 5.14 -1.74 22.19
N TRP A 367 5.37 -2.26 20.99
CA TRP A 367 6.69 -2.28 20.39
C TRP A 367 7.19 -0.86 20.05
N PHE A 368 6.42 -0.08 19.33
CA PHE A 368 6.84 1.27 18.92
C PHE A 368 6.83 2.28 20.08
N ASP A 369 5.98 2.15 21.07
CA ASP A 369 6.05 2.95 22.31
C ASP A 369 7.33 2.64 23.09
N SER A 370 7.70 1.36 23.20
CA SER A 370 8.96 0.95 23.82
C SER A 370 10.17 1.44 23.03
N ALA A 371 10.13 1.32 21.70
CA ALA A 371 11.18 1.84 20.82
C ALA A 371 11.37 3.35 21.01
N ARG A 372 10.29 4.13 21.01
CA ARG A 372 10.31 5.57 21.23
C ARG A 372 10.83 5.93 22.61
N SER A 373 10.43 5.23 23.64
CA SER A 373 10.86 5.46 25.03
C SER A 373 12.35 5.18 25.21
N ASN A 374 12.93 4.30 24.40
CA ASN A 374 14.35 3.98 24.39
C ASN A 374 15.15 4.77 23.34
N GLY A 375 14.55 5.79 22.71
CA GLY A 375 15.25 6.69 21.78
C GLY A 375 15.63 6.05 20.44
N VAL A 376 14.88 5.04 19.98
CA VAL A 376 15.06 4.45 18.65
C VAL A 376 14.63 5.44 17.57
N ARG A 377 15.47 5.62 16.56
CA ARG A 377 15.23 6.52 15.42
C ARG A 377 14.78 5.74 14.21
N PHE A 378 13.73 6.20 13.57
CA PHE A 378 13.21 5.66 12.31
C PHE A 378 12.38 6.71 11.56
N ASP A 379 12.22 6.53 10.26
CA ASP A 379 11.50 7.45 9.38
C ASP A 379 10.14 6.89 8.94
N ALA A 380 9.99 5.56 8.84
CA ALA A 380 8.78 4.89 8.41
C ALA A 380 8.56 3.57 9.17
N ILE A 381 7.32 3.09 9.16
CA ILE A 381 6.89 1.83 9.77
C ILE A 381 6.46 0.87 8.65
N GLY A 382 7.09 -0.31 8.58
CA GLY A 382 6.69 -1.42 7.73
C GLY A 382 6.00 -2.50 8.56
N LEU A 383 4.90 -3.05 8.03
CA LEU A 383 4.19 -4.17 8.64
C LEU A 383 3.99 -5.29 7.62
N SER A 384 4.25 -6.54 8.00
CA SER A 384 3.76 -7.70 7.25
C SER A 384 2.28 -7.92 7.56
N PHE A 385 1.47 -8.17 6.54
CA PHE A 385 0.09 -8.58 6.74
C PHE A 385 -0.29 -9.71 5.79
N TYR A 386 -0.49 -10.87 6.37
CA TYR A 386 -1.02 -12.06 5.70
C TYR A 386 -2.38 -12.40 6.33
N GLY A 387 -3.46 -12.25 5.57
CA GLY A 387 -4.83 -12.37 6.08
C GLY A 387 -5.18 -13.75 6.65
N TYR A 388 -4.38 -14.76 6.33
CA TYR A 388 -4.55 -16.11 6.90
C TYR A 388 -4.11 -16.20 8.38
N TRP A 389 -3.21 -15.30 8.83
CA TRP A 389 -2.59 -15.40 10.17
C TRP A 389 -2.75 -14.13 11.01
N HIS A 390 -2.80 -12.96 10.37
CA HIS A 390 -2.62 -11.67 11.04
C HIS A 390 -3.92 -10.92 11.31
N GLY A 391 -5.07 -11.61 11.31
CA GLY A 391 -6.36 -11.00 11.60
C GLY A 391 -7.13 -10.55 10.36
N THR A 392 -8.15 -9.72 10.57
CA THR A 392 -9.03 -9.23 9.51
C THR A 392 -8.49 -7.98 8.82
N LEU A 393 -9.03 -7.65 7.65
CA LEU A 393 -8.73 -6.37 6.97
C LEU A 393 -9.11 -5.15 7.82
N ALA A 394 -10.11 -5.25 8.68
CA ALA A 394 -10.49 -4.17 9.60
C ALA A 394 -9.47 -4.00 10.74
N ASP A 395 -8.94 -5.10 11.29
CA ASP A 395 -7.86 -5.05 12.28
C ASP A 395 -6.61 -4.44 11.66
N PHE A 396 -6.26 -4.85 10.45
CA PHE A 396 -5.14 -4.30 9.69
C PHE A 396 -5.27 -2.79 9.47
N GLN A 397 -6.44 -2.31 9.02
CA GLN A 397 -6.67 -0.88 8.84
C GLN A 397 -6.55 -0.13 10.16
N THR A 398 -7.11 -0.66 11.24
CA THR A 398 -7.04 -0.05 12.58
C THR A 398 -5.60 0.11 13.02
N THR A 399 -4.77 -0.92 12.83
CA THR A 399 -3.34 -0.90 13.18
C THR A 399 -2.56 0.11 12.34
N LEU A 400 -2.77 0.15 11.02
CA LEU A 400 -2.12 1.13 10.15
C LEU A 400 -2.50 2.57 10.50
N ASP A 401 -3.78 2.83 10.73
CA ASP A 401 -4.30 4.15 11.06
C ASP A 401 -3.73 4.66 12.39
N ASP A 402 -3.69 3.79 13.39
CA ASP A 402 -3.11 4.10 14.70
C ASP A 402 -1.60 4.35 14.59
N ALA A 403 -0.86 3.45 13.96
CA ALA A 403 0.58 3.60 13.79
C ALA A 403 0.94 4.90 13.07
N ALA A 404 0.23 5.22 11.97
CA ALA A 404 0.45 6.46 11.23
C ALA A 404 0.13 7.71 12.05
N SER A 405 -0.96 7.68 12.83
CA SER A 405 -1.44 8.83 13.61
C SER A 405 -0.63 9.01 14.90
N ARG A 406 -0.41 7.91 15.66
CA ARG A 406 0.25 7.91 16.98
C ARG A 406 1.71 8.30 16.89
N TYR A 407 2.42 7.81 15.88
CA TYR A 407 3.85 8.08 15.71
C TYR A 407 4.13 9.21 14.73
N GLY A 408 3.12 9.68 14.00
CA GLY A 408 3.29 10.74 13.01
C GLY A 408 4.16 10.34 11.82
N LYS A 409 4.31 9.04 11.56
CA LYS A 409 5.18 8.47 10.55
C LYS A 409 4.38 7.90 9.38
N PRO A 410 4.97 7.88 8.17
CA PRO A 410 4.42 7.09 7.08
C PRO A 410 4.49 5.59 7.40
N VAL A 411 3.49 4.86 6.90
CA VAL A 411 3.35 3.42 7.05
C VAL A 411 3.27 2.73 5.69
N PHE A 412 3.72 1.49 5.59
CA PHE A 412 3.60 0.68 4.37
C PHE A 412 3.49 -0.81 4.71
N VAL A 413 2.98 -1.58 3.78
CA VAL A 413 3.00 -3.04 3.87
C VAL A 413 4.36 -3.51 3.36
N ALA A 414 5.17 -4.06 4.26
CA ALA A 414 6.48 -4.60 3.93
C ALA A 414 6.37 -5.95 3.23
N GLU A 415 5.36 -6.74 3.62
CA GLU A 415 5.09 -8.05 3.05
C GLU A 415 3.60 -8.38 3.06
N THR A 416 3.11 -8.92 1.96
CA THR A 416 1.84 -9.61 1.79
C THR A 416 1.89 -10.48 0.54
N ALA A 417 1.11 -11.54 0.51
CA ALA A 417 0.92 -12.37 -0.68
C ALA A 417 -0.47 -13.01 -0.63
N TYR A 418 -0.90 -13.65 -1.72
CA TYR A 418 -2.14 -14.42 -1.76
C TYR A 418 -2.05 -15.51 -2.83
N PRO A 419 -2.57 -16.74 -2.58
CA PRO A 419 -2.46 -17.84 -3.52
C PRO A 419 -3.38 -17.65 -4.73
N PHE A 420 -2.86 -17.95 -5.92
CA PHE A 420 -3.65 -18.01 -7.15
C PHE A 420 -4.19 -19.43 -7.43
N ARG A 421 -3.73 -20.43 -6.69
CA ARG A 421 -4.20 -21.83 -6.70
C ARG A 421 -3.78 -22.54 -5.40
N LEU A 422 -4.23 -23.76 -5.16
CA LEU A 422 -3.90 -24.51 -3.92
C LEU A 422 -2.92 -25.66 -4.14
N ASP A 423 -2.93 -26.29 -5.33
CA ASP A 423 -2.02 -27.39 -5.65
C ASP A 423 -0.58 -26.91 -5.86
N SER A 424 0.38 -27.77 -5.56
CA SER A 424 1.80 -27.53 -5.74
C SER A 424 2.26 -27.91 -7.15
N GLU A 425 3.26 -27.21 -7.68
CA GLU A 425 3.94 -27.53 -8.94
C GLU A 425 5.12 -28.46 -8.69
N ASP A 426 5.86 -28.26 -7.62
CA ASP A 426 6.95 -29.13 -7.21
C ASP A 426 6.47 -30.21 -6.20
N ALA A 427 7.39 -30.98 -5.63
CA ALA A 427 7.08 -32.04 -4.67
C ALA A 427 6.88 -31.53 -3.23
N HIS A 428 6.98 -30.24 -3.01
CA HIS A 428 6.82 -29.58 -1.71
C HIS A 428 5.39 -29.06 -1.56
N GLU A 429 4.80 -29.29 -0.39
CA GLU A 429 3.49 -28.72 -0.06
C GLU A 429 3.62 -27.20 0.08
N ASN A 430 2.65 -26.50 -0.48
CA ASN A 430 2.53 -25.06 -0.30
C ASN A 430 2.09 -24.73 1.14
N ILE A 431 2.55 -23.58 1.66
CA ILE A 431 2.16 -23.12 3.01
C ILE A 431 0.66 -22.85 3.10
N ILE A 432 0.02 -22.46 1.99
CA ILE A 432 -1.44 -22.33 1.86
C ILE A 432 -1.87 -23.30 0.78
N ASP A 433 -2.38 -24.45 1.14
CA ASP A 433 -2.72 -25.56 0.24
C ASP A 433 -4.19 -26.02 0.35
N THR A 434 -4.94 -25.53 1.34
CA THR A 434 -6.35 -25.89 1.55
C THR A 434 -7.27 -24.68 1.52
N SER A 435 -8.53 -24.93 1.13
CA SER A 435 -9.55 -23.87 1.13
C SER A 435 -9.93 -23.37 2.52
N ALA A 436 -9.64 -24.13 3.57
CA ALA A 436 -9.92 -23.75 4.95
C ALA A 436 -8.98 -22.64 5.47
N GLU A 437 -7.81 -22.49 4.87
CA GLU A 437 -6.81 -21.47 5.20
C GLU A 437 -7.08 -20.13 4.53
N LEU A 438 -7.93 -20.12 3.49
CA LEU A 438 -8.20 -18.91 2.73
C LEU A 438 -9.00 -17.88 3.52
N VAL A 439 -8.72 -16.62 3.25
CA VAL A 439 -9.53 -15.52 3.76
C VAL A 439 -10.92 -15.56 3.12
N SER A 440 -11.97 -15.49 3.93
CA SER A 440 -13.34 -15.54 3.45
C SER A 440 -13.60 -14.47 2.38
N GLY A 441 -14.17 -14.85 1.25
CA GLY A 441 -14.46 -13.97 0.11
C GLY A 441 -13.33 -13.82 -0.91
N TYR A 442 -12.17 -14.45 -0.67
CA TYR A 442 -11.02 -14.43 -1.57
C TYR A 442 -10.63 -15.86 -1.95
N PRO A 443 -11.15 -16.41 -3.05
CA PRO A 443 -10.78 -17.77 -3.47
C PRO A 443 -9.32 -17.83 -3.95
N ALA A 444 -8.68 -18.99 -3.83
CA ALA A 444 -7.38 -19.25 -4.46
C ALA A 444 -7.55 -19.28 -5.99
N SER A 445 -7.39 -18.13 -6.60
CA SER A 445 -7.50 -17.91 -8.04
C SER A 445 -6.80 -16.60 -8.40
N VAL A 446 -6.44 -16.44 -9.69
CA VAL A 446 -5.85 -15.18 -10.18
C VAL A 446 -6.78 -13.98 -9.88
N ALA A 447 -8.09 -14.17 -9.98
CA ALA A 447 -9.07 -13.13 -9.64
C ALA A 447 -9.10 -12.84 -8.13
N GLY A 448 -9.02 -13.87 -7.29
CA GLY A 448 -8.96 -13.72 -5.84
C GLY A 448 -7.67 -13.03 -5.38
N GLN A 449 -6.52 -13.41 -5.96
CA GLN A 449 -5.24 -12.74 -5.73
C GLN A 449 -5.29 -11.25 -6.15
N THR A 450 -5.88 -10.95 -7.31
CA THR A 450 -6.07 -9.56 -7.78
C THR A 450 -6.93 -8.77 -6.81
N ARG A 451 -8.06 -9.35 -6.38
CA ARG A 451 -8.99 -8.71 -5.46
C ARG A 451 -8.33 -8.42 -4.11
N TRP A 452 -7.65 -9.42 -3.54
CA TRP A 452 -6.89 -9.26 -2.29
C TRP A 452 -5.96 -8.05 -2.35
N MET A 453 -5.15 -7.97 -3.39
CA MET A 453 -4.18 -6.89 -3.54
C MET A 453 -4.83 -5.52 -3.75
N ASN A 454 -5.93 -5.43 -4.50
CA ASN A 454 -6.65 -4.18 -4.68
C ASN A 454 -7.30 -3.70 -3.38
N ASP A 455 -7.90 -4.61 -2.60
CA ASP A 455 -8.52 -4.28 -1.32
C ASP A 455 -7.46 -3.85 -0.29
N MET A 456 -6.31 -4.53 -0.24
CA MET A 456 -5.16 -4.12 0.56
C MET A 456 -4.65 -2.72 0.18
N MET A 457 -4.51 -2.44 -1.13
CA MET A 457 -4.08 -1.11 -1.60
C MET A 457 -5.09 -0.03 -1.22
N SER A 458 -6.39 -0.30 -1.33
CA SER A 458 -7.46 0.64 -0.94
C SER A 458 -7.38 0.99 0.55
N ILE A 459 -7.07 0.02 1.41
CA ILE A 459 -6.87 0.24 2.85
C ILE A 459 -5.64 1.13 3.09
N VAL A 460 -4.51 0.82 2.46
CA VAL A 460 -3.29 1.63 2.61
C VAL A 460 -3.50 3.05 2.08
N GLU A 461 -4.20 3.21 0.97
CA GLU A 461 -4.54 4.52 0.41
C GLU A 461 -5.43 5.34 1.35
N ALA A 462 -6.28 4.68 2.13
CA ALA A 462 -7.17 5.32 3.09
C ALA A 462 -6.49 5.78 4.38
N VAL A 463 -5.23 5.42 4.64
CA VAL A 463 -4.50 5.83 5.85
C VAL A 463 -4.52 7.37 6.03
N PRO A 464 -4.81 7.88 7.23
CA PRO A 464 -4.97 9.30 7.48
C PRO A 464 -3.76 10.14 7.05
N ASN A 465 -4.07 11.36 6.59
CA ASN A 465 -3.08 12.37 6.22
C ASN A 465 -2.13 11.95 5.07
N GLY A 466 -2.56 10.99 4.23
CA GLY A 466 -1.75 10.49 3.11
C GLY A 466 -0.47 9.78 3.55
N ARG A 467 -0.47 9.18 4.74
CA ARG A 467 0.70 8.50 5.27
C ARG A 467 0.84 7.04 4.85
N GLY A 468 -0.14 6.47 4.17
CA GLY A 468 -0.03 5.16 3.54
C GLY A 468 0.84 5.23 2.29
N LEU A 469 2.02 4.61 2.31
CA LEU A 469 2.96 4.68 1.19
C LEU A 469 2.66 3.66 0.09
N GLY A 470 2.13 2.49 0.42
CA GLY A 470 1.85 1.40 -0.51
C GLY A 470 2.28 0.04 0.01
N ILE A 471 2.51 -0.89 -0.91
CA ILE A 471 2.71 -2.31 -0.60
C ILE A 471 3.94 -2.85 -1.34
N PHE A 472 4.67 -3.75 -0.68
CA PHE A 472 5.57 -4.72 -1.29
C PHE A 472 4.93 -6.10 -1.28
N TYR A 473 4.69 -6.66 -2.47
CA TYR A 473 4.26 -8.04 -2.63
C TYR A 473 5.44 -8.97 -2.32
N TRP A 474 5.26 -9.93 -1.41
CA TRP A 474 6.37 -10.77 -0.99
C TRP A 474 6.68 -11.86 -2.01
N GLU A 475 7.95 -11.97 -2.41
CA GLU A 475 8.54 -12.99 -3.28
C GLU A 475 7.77 -13.22 -4.59
N ALA A 476 7.49 -12.13 -5.31
CA ALA A 476 6.72 -12.14 -6.56
C ALA A 476 7.27 -13.08 -7.65
N THR A 477 8.56 -13.40 -7.58
CA THR A 477 9.32 -14.20 -8.56
C THR A 477 9.73 -15.58 -8.07
N TRP A 478 9.23 -16.02 -6.92
CA TRP A 478 9.62 -17.31 -6.37
C TRP A 478 8.73 -18.44 -6.93
N THR A 479 9.03 -18.83 -8.18
CA THR A 479 8.38 -19.94 -8.87
C THR A 479 9.07 -21.27 -8.55
N ALA A 480 8.42 -22.39 -8.85
CA ALA A 480 8.98 -23.72 -8.68
C ALA A 480 10.16 -23.94 -9.63
N VAL A 481 11.37 -23.88 -9.09
CA VAL A 481 12.62 -24.13 -9.84
C VAL A 481 13.49 -25.05 -9.01
N GLY A 482 13.89 -26.20 -9.57
CA GLY A 482 14.72 -27.16 -8.86
C GLY A 482 15.99 -26.53 -8.28
N GLY A 483 16.20 -26.70 -6.97
CA GLY A 483 17.32 -26.09 -6.24
C GLY A 483 17.13 -24.64 -5.80
N ASN A 484 15.93 -24.06 -6.00
CA ASN A 484 15.54 -22.74 -5.48
C ASN A 484 14.71 -22.84 -4.21
N GLY A 485 14.98 -23.84 -3.36
CA GLY A 485 14.29 -24.01 -2.08
C GLY A 485 14.61 -22.94 -1.04
N TRP A 486 13.86 -22.97 0.05
CA TRP A 486 13.92 -21.99 1.14
C TRP A 486 15.19 -22.11 1.99
N ASP A 487 15.81 -23.31 2.08
CA ASP A 487 17.01 -23.55 2.86
C ASP A 487 18.27 -23.43 1.98
N PRO A 488 19.17 -22.48 2.26
CA PRO A 488 20.41 -22.32 1.50
C PRO A 488 21.40 -23.46 1.70
N THR A 489 21.19 -24.33 2.71
CA THR A 489 22.04 -25.50 2.98
C THR A 489 21.49 -26.78 2.35
N ASP A 490 20.23 -26.79 1.93
CA ASP A 490 19.55 -27.92 1.29
C ASP A 490 18.89 -27.53 -0.03
N ALA A 491 19.52 -27.90 -1.13
CA ALA A 491 18.99 -27.63 -2.47
C ALA A 491 17.66 -28.36 -2.76
N ALA A 492 17.28 -29.36 -1.97
CA ALA A 492 16.04 -30.11 -2.09
C ALA A 492 14.92 -29.60 -1.18
N SER A 493 15.16 -28.51 -0.46
CA SER A 493 14.19 -27.95 0.51
C SER A 493 12.86 -27.49 -0.09
N GLY A 494 12.77 -27.31 -1.41
CA GLY A 494 11.55 -26.93 -2.12
C GLY A 494 11.08 -25.50 -1.89
N ASN A 495 9.93 -25.16 -2.48
CA ASN A 495 9.34 -23.83 -2.42
C ASN A 495 7.86 -23.88 -2.01
N GLY A 496 7.57 -23.67 -0.75
CA GLY A 496 6.18 -23.62 -0.25
C GLY A 496 5.40 -22.33 -0.59
N TRP A 497 5.94 -21.43 -1.43
CA TRP A 497 5.31 -20.15 -1.79
C TRP A 497 5.01 -20.02 -3.27
N GLU A 498 5.31 -21.00 -4.08
CA GLU A 498 5.20 -20.94 -5.55
C GLU A 498 3.79 -20.60 -6.04
N ASN A 499 2.75 -21.08 -5.32
CA ASN A 499 1.36 -20.80 -5.62
C ASN A 499 0.92 -19.36 -5.25
N GLN A 500 1.82 -18.59 -4.64
CA GLN A 500 1.61 -17.19 -4.32
C GLN A 500 2.45 -16.24 -5.20
N ALA A 501 3.32 -16.77 -6.07
CA ALA A 501 4.07 -15.95 -7.01
C ALA A 501 3.14 -15.13 -7.94
N LEU A 502 3.69 -14.12 -8.60
CA LEU A 502 2.97 -13.36 -9.63
C LEU A 502 3.19 -13.92 -11.05
N PHE A 503 3.89 -15.04 -11.15
CA PHE A 503 4.02 -15.84 -12.36
C PHE A 503 3.37 -17.21 -12.10
N GLY A 504 2.59 -17.69 -13.08
CA GLY A 504 1.91 -18.97 -12.99
C GLY A 504 2.87 -20.16 -13.19
N TYR A 505 2.35 -21.37 -13.02
CA TYR A 505 3.10 -22.62 -13.22
C TYR A 505 3.54 -22.87 -14.68
N ASP A 506 3.10 -22.05 -15.61
CA ASP A 506 3.60 -21.98 -16.99
C ASP A 506 4.62 -20.85 -17.20
N ASP A 507 5.20 -20.32 -16.13
CA ASP A 507 6.13 -19.18 -16.07
C ASP A 507 5.55 -17.84 -16.55
N ARG A 508 4.26 -17.77 -16.89
CA ARG A 508 3.66 -16.56 -17.43
C ARG A 508 3.21 -15.59 -16.35
N ALA A 509 3.43 -14.32 -16.65
CA ALA A 509 2.91 -13.22 -15.86
C ALA A 509 1.38 -13.36 -15.67
N LEU A 510 0.92 -13.42 -14.44
CA LEU A 510 -0.50 -13.48 -14.09
C LEU A 510 -1.15 -12.12 -14.28
N SER A 511 -2.43 -12.13 -14.68
CA SER A 511 -3.20 -10.88 -14.79
C SER A 511 -3.41 -10.17 -13.45
N SER A 512 -3.19 -10.85 -12.33
CA SER A 512 -3.18 -10.27 -11.00
C SER A 512 -2.14 -9.15 -10.84
N MET A 513 -1.05 -9.12 -11.62
CA MET A 513 -0.12 -8.00 -11.66
C MET A 513 -0.77 -6.65 -11.97
N SER A 514 -2.04 -6.65 -12.45
CA SER A 514 -2.80 -5.41 -12.68
C SER A 514 -2.94 -4.53 -11.45
N TRP A 515 -2.83 -5.08 -10.24
CA TRP A 515 -2.84 -4.32 -8.99
C TRP A 515 -1.69 -3.29 -8.89
N PHE A 516 -0.56 -3.52 -9.56
CA PHE A 516 0.51 -2.51 -9.64
C PHE A 516 0.06 -1.21 -10.33
N ARG A 517 -1.06 -1.24 -11.05
CA ARG A 517 -1.68 -0.07 -11.68
C ARG A 517 -2.80 0.53 -10.83
N HIS A 518 -3.03 0.01 -9.63
CA HIS A 518 -3.92 0.64 -8.65
C HIS A 518 -3.52 2.10 -8.48
N ARG A 519 -4.49 2.99 -8.38
CA ARG A 519 -4.30 4.46 -8.49
C ARG A 519 -3.66 5.11 -7.31
#